data_a22c2f634f7a39cb88bb5d211451be33
#
_entry.id   a22c2f634f7a39cb88bb5d211451be33
#
_cell.length_a   1.000
_cell.length_b   1.000
_cell.length_c   1.000
_cell.angle_alpha   90.00
_cell.angle_beta   90.00
_cell.angle_gamma   90.00
#
_symmetry.space_group_name_H-M   'P 1'
#
loop_
_entity.id
_entity.type
_entity.pdbx_description
1 polymer ?
#
loop_
_entity_poly.entity_id
_entity_poly.type
_entity_poly.pdbx_seq_one_letter_code
_entity_poly.pdbx_strand_id
1 'polypeptide(L)'
;PPPDEDYLAVPLVEEVGAGPGIIPQNELISWFLVWRHQRAIQHKRDLIAVMLGKHSTSMVPTLKPQDIVLVDRQDKDVMNFKGRIMLVLDPFDGSGKIKRVAAENQPKKRDYRITYYSDNAAENPPEVYSLIEDFDGDWNKSIVGRVVWAWSDVSCK
;
A
#
# COMPACT_ATOMS: atom_id res chain seq x y z
N PRO A 1 -18.93 20.25 15.48
CA PRO A 1 -18.22 19.22 14.73
C PRO A 1 -18.83 19.02 13.35
N PRO A 2 -18.03 18.63 12.37
CA PRO A 2 -18.58 18.37 11.04
C PRO A 2 -19.54 17.20 11.08
N PRO A 3 -20.57 17.20 10.20
CA PRO A 3 -21.50 16.07 10.13
C PRO A 3 -20.78 14.78 9.72
N ASP A 4 -21.16 13.66 10.31
CA ASP A 4 -20.57 12.34 10.02
C ASP A 4 -20.67 11.94 8.55
N GLU A 5 -21.70 12.42 7.86
CA GLU A 5 -21.91 12.16 6.45
C GLU A 5 -20.86 12.79 5.53
N ASP A 6 -20.12 13.81 6.01
CA ASP A 6 -19.10 14.50 5.23
C ASP A 6 -17.70 13.94 5.49
N TYR A 7 -17.52 13.16 6.54
CA TYR A 7 -16.22 12.62 6.94
C TYR A 7 -16.28 11.12 7.13
N LEU A 8 -15.19 10.48 6.76
CA LEU A 8 -15.00 9.05 6.94
C LEU A 8 -13.85 8.84 7.93
N ALA A 9 -14.10 8.05 8.97
CA ALA A 9 -13.05 7.61 9.87
C ALA A 9 -12.36 6.38 9.29
N VAL A 10 -11.05 6.49 9.06
CA VAL A 10 -10.24 5.43 8.46
C VAL A 10 -9.22 4.97 9.50
N PRO A 11 -9.05 3.65 9.73
CA PRO A 11 -8.05 3.18 10.67
C PRO A 11 -6.64 3.53 10.18
N LEU A 12 -5.81 4.04 11.10
CA LEU A 12 -4.41 4.39 10.83
C LEU A 12 -3.52 3.33 11.47
N VAL A 13 -2.64 2.74 10.68
CA VAL A 13 -1.70 1.71 11.10
C VAL A 13 -0.30 2.03 10.60
N GLU A 14 0.71 1.40 11.20
CA GLU A 14 2.08 1.49 10.69
C GLU A 14 2.27 0.61 9.46
N GLU A 15 3.19 0.99 8.60
CA GLU A 15 3.49 0.32 7.34
C GLU A 15 3.74 -1.18 7.53
N VAL A 16 4.58 -1.54 8.49
CA VAL A 16 4.96 -2.95 8.74
C VAL A 16 3.78 -3.82 9.15
N GLY A 17 2.79 -3.27 9.86
CA GLY A 17 1.61 -3.99 10.32
C GLY A 17 0.41 -3.90 9.38
N ALA A 18 0.54 -3.17 8.27
CA ALA A 18 -0.55 -2.98 7.34
C ALA A 18 -0.75 -4.25 6.50
N GLY A 19 -1.99 -4.75 6.43
CA GLY A 19 -2.27 -5.96 5.69
C GLY A 19 -3.74 -6.08 5.34
N PRO A 20 -4.14 -7.23 4.80
CA PRO A 20 -5.53 -7.50 4.46
C PRO A 20 -6.35 -7.84 5.70
N GLY A 21 -7.67 -7.75 5.57
CA GLY A 21 -8.61 -8.16 6.61
C GLY A 21 -8.81 -7.13 7.70
N ILE A 22 -9.37 -7.59 8.82
CA ILE A 22 -9.67 -6.73 9.96
C ILE A 22 -8.36 -6.34 10.65
N ILE A 23 -8.18 -5.04 10.89
CA ILE A 23 -7.00 -4.53 11.59
C ILE A 23 -7.09 -4.91 13.07
N PRO A 24 -6.12 -5.65 13.63
CA PRO A 24 -6.10 -5.94 15.06
C PRO A 24 -6.02 -4.66 15.89
N GLN A 25 -6.70 -4.65 17.03
CA GLN A 25 -6.74 -3.48 17.91
C GLN A 25 -5.34 -3.00 18.32
N ASN A 26 -4.40 -3.91 18.54
CA ASN A 26 -3.03 -3.59 18.94
C ASN A 26 -2.19 -2.99 17.81
N GLU A 27 -2.61 -3.14 16.56
CA GLU A 27 -1.94 -2.54 15.39
C GLU A 27 -2.49 -1.14 15.09
N LEU A 28 -3.65 -0.79 15.63
CA LEU A 28 -4.31 0.49 15.38
C LEU A 28 -3.58 1.61 16.12
N ILE A 29 -3.05 2.59 15.39
CA ILE A 29 -2.45 3.81 15.99
C ILE A 29 -3.55 4.78 16.39
N SER A 30 -4.48 5.03 15.47
CA SER A 30 -5.51 6.04 15.64
C SER A 30 -6.54 5.92 14.52
N TRP A 31 -7.51 6.81 14.53
CA TRP A 31 -8.46 6.99 13.44
C TRP A 31 -8.11 8.29 12.71
N PHE A 32 -8.10 8.21 11.38
CA PHE A 32 -7.77 9.32 10.50
C PHE A 32 -9.07 9.79 9.83
N LEU A 33 -9.42 11.06 9.99
CA LEU A 33 -10.63 11.61 9.39
C LEU A 33 -10.32 12.15 8.01
N VAL A 34 -11.04 11.67 7.01
CA VAL A 34 -10.90 12.12 5.63
C VAL A 34 -12.22 12.67 5.14
N TRP A 35 -12.16 13.73 4.31
CA TRP A 35 -13.33 14.30 3.70
C TRP A 35 -13.88 13.35 2.64
N ARG A 36 -15.08 12.87 2.85
CA ARG A 36 -15.71 11.82 2.06
C ARG A 36 -15.90 12.19 0.59
N HIS A 37 -16.04 13.48 0.31
CA HIS A 37 -16.38 13.97 -1.03
C HIS A 37 -15.17 14.25 -1.93
N GLN A 38 -13.94 14.01 -1.47
CA GLN A 38 -12.80 14.13 -2.37
C GLN A 38 -12.82 13.02 -3.42
N ARG A 39 -12.42 13.41 -4.65
CA ARG A 39 -12.48 12.51 -5.80
C ARG A 39 -11.68 11.21 -5.60
N ALA A 40 -10.53 11.30 -4.94
CA ALA A 40 -9.65 10.15 -4.74
C ALA A 40 -10.28 9.03 -3.91
N ILE A 41 -11.27 9.33 -3.05
CA ILE A 41 -11.86 8.36 -2.14
C ILE A 41 -13.37 8.20 -2.32
N GLN A 42 -13.97 9.00 -3.18
CA GLN A 42 -15.41 8.96 -3.44
C GLN A 42 -15.82 7.55 -3.89
N HIS A 43 -16.86 6.99 -3.26
CA HIS A 43 -17.38 5.64 -3.53
C HIS A 43 -16.47 4.49 -3.13
N LYS A 44 -15.35 4.75 -2.46
CA LYS A 44 -14.48 3.69 -1.94
C LYS A 44 -14.98 3.23 -0.57
N ARG A 45 -14.90 1.93 -0.32
CA ARG A 45 -15.54 1.32 0.87
C ARG A 45 -14.55 0.69 1.84
N ASP A 46 -13.38 0.28 1.37
CA ASP A 46 -12.41 -0.42 2.20
C ASP A 46 -11.08 0.32 2.18
N LEU A 47 -11.01 1.39 2.96
CA LEU A 47 -9.85 2.25 3.06
C LEU A 47 -9.12 2.04 4.37
N ILE A 48 -7.80 2.04 4.31
CA ILE A 48 -6.94 2.15 5.48
C ILE A 48 -5.95 3.29 5.27
N ALA A 49 -5.52 3.93 6.36
CA ALA A 49 -4.44 4.89 6.37
C ALA A 49 -3.18 4.22 6.90
N VAL A 50 -2.06 4.44 6.25
CA VAL A 50 -0.79 3.79 6.57
C VAL A 50 0.28 4.86 6.76
N MET A 51 0.94 4.86 7.92
CA MET A 51 2.07 5.74 8.19
C MET A 51 3.36 5.03 7.79
N LEU A 52 4.12 5.64 6.88
CA LEU A 52 5.44 5.13 6.50
C LEU A 52 6.38 5.16 7.70
N GLY A 53 7.24 4.13 7.82
CA GLY A 53 8.18 4.04 8.92
C GLY A 53 9.20 5.19 8.94
N LYS A 54 9.81 5.43 10.11
CA LYS A 54 10.81 6.50 10.31
C LYS A 54 12.02 6.35 9.39
N HIS A 55 12.31 5.13 8.97
CA HIS A 55 13.46 4.82 8.12
C HIS A 55 13.04 4.33 6.74
N SER A 56 11.78 4.51 6.38
CA SER A 56 11.23 4.11 5.08
C SER A 56 11.60 5.14 4.02
N THR A 57 12.73 4.94 3.35
CA THR A 57 13.27 5.85 2.34
C THR A 57 13.13 5.33 0.91
N SER A 58 12.54 4.16 0.74
CA SER A 58 12.50 3.49 -0.57
C SER A 58 11.71 4.26 -1.63
N MET A 59 10.73 5.06 -1.22
CA MET A 59 9.89 5.82 -2.16
C MET A 59 10.25 7.31 -2.24
N VAL A 60 11.36 7.73 -1.65
CA VAL A 60 11.87 9.09 -1.80
C VAL A 60 12.26 9.33 -3.27
N PRO A 61 11.92 10.47 -3.87
CA PRO A 61 11.33 11.67 -3.25
C PRO A 61 9.79 11.71 -3.28
N THR A 62 9.13 10.72 -3.84
CA THR A 62 7.67 10.71 -4.01
C THR A 62 6.96 10.65 -2.67
N LEU A 63 7.38 9.72 -1.81
CA LEU A 63 6.89 9.58 -0.45
C LEU A 63 8.09 9.58 0.50
N LYS A 64 7.92 10.19 1.66
CA LYS A 64 8.98 10.36 2.66
C LYS A 64 8.66 9.58 3.92
N PRO A 65 9.68 9.28 4.76
CA PRO A 65 9.42 8.70 6.08
C PRO A 65 8.36 9.49 6.83
N GLN A 66 7.48 8.78 7.52
CA GLN A 66 6.37 9.30 8.32
C GLN A 66 5.23 9.97 7.52
N ASP A 67 5.28 9.98 6.19
CA ASP A 67 4.12 10.34 5.39
C ASP A 67 2.98 9.35 5.68
N ILE A 68 1.74 9.84 5.58
CA ILE A 68 0.54 9.01 5.70
C ILE A 68 -0.04 8.83 4.31
N VAL A 69 -0.29 7.60 3.92
CA VAL A 69 -0.94 7.27 2.65
C VAL A 69 -2.31 6.64 2.92
N LEU A 70 -3.23 6.88 2.00
CA LEU A 70 -4.54 6.25 2.02
C LEU A 70 -4.55 5.14 0.99
N VAL A 71 -4.96 3.94 1.42
CA VAL A 71 -4.92 2.73 0.60
C VAL A 71 -6.33 2.22 0.38
N ASP A 72 -6.69 2.02 -0.88
CA ASP A 72 -7.92 1.34 -1.30
C ASP A 72 -7.65 -0.15 -1.41
N ARG A 73 -8.13 -0.93 -0.45
CA ARG A 73 -7.89 -2.38 -0.40
C ARG A 73 -8.76 -3.17 -1.38
N GLN A 74 -9.67 -2.52 -2.07
CA GLN A 74 -10.45 -3.15 -3.13
C GLN A 74 -9.80 -3.04 -4.50
N ASP A 75 -8.85 -2.12 -4.69
CA ASP A 75 -8.13 -1.95 -5.95
C ASP A 75 -6.77 -2.66 -5.86
N LYS A 76 -6.69 -3.84 -6.45
CA LYS A 76 -5.49 -4.68 -6.48
C LYS A 76 -4.99 -4.91 -7.90
N ASP A 77 -5.42 -4.07 -8.84
CA ASP A 77 -5.09 -4.23 -10.25
C ASP A 77 -3.65 -3.81 -10.54
N VAL A 78 -2.79 -4.79 -10.70
CA VAL A 78 -1.39 -4.62 -11.08
C VAL A 78 -1.11 -5.14 -12.49
N MET A 79 -2.10 -5.76 -13.14
CA MET A 79 -1.96 -6.30 -14.49
C MET A 79 -2.27 -5.27 -15.57
N ASN A 80 -3.36 -4.53 -15.42
CA ASN A 80 -3.78 -3.52 -16.40
C ASN A 80 -3.06 -2.19 -16.22
N PHE A 81 -2.52 -1.94 -15.02
CA PHE A 81 -1.83 -0.69 -14.68
C PHE A 81 -0.48 -1.00 -14.05
N LYS A 82 0.58 -0.80 -14.81
CA LYS A 82 1.95 -1.01 -14.32
C LYS A 82 2.46 0.27 -13.66
N GLY A 83 3.22 0.11 -12.58
CA GLY A 83 3.90 1.22 -11.94
C GLY A 83 3.07 2.02 -10.95
N ARG A 84 1.87 1.58 -10.61
CA ARG A 84 1.09 2.18 -9.53
C ARG A 84 1.78 1.96 -8.20
N ILE A 85 1.61 2.94 -7.29
CA ILE A 85 2.08 2.79 -5.91
C ILE A 85 1.07 1.93 -5.16
N MET A 86 1.54 0.84 -4.58
CA MET A 86 0.72 -0.17 -3.94
C MET A 86 1.22 -0.46 -2.55
N LEU A 87 0.31 -0.86 -1.68
CA LEU A 87 0.66 -1.54 -0.44
C LEU A 87 0.79 -3.03 -0.74
N VAL A 88 1.97 -3.57 -0.50
CA VAL A 88 2.31 -4.97 -0.80
C VAL A 88 2.85 -5.65 0.44
N LEU A 89 2.93 -6.98 0.39
CA LEU A 89 3.43 -7.80 1.50
C LEU A 89 4.75 -8.44 1.11
N ASP A 90 5.66 -8.52 2.09
CA ASP A 90 6.89 -9.29 1.96
C ASP A 90 6.56 -10.78 2.03
N PRO A 91 7.05 -11.62 1.08
CA PRO A 91 6.70 -13.04 1.10
C PRO A 91 7.34 -13.82 2.24
N PHE A 92 8.39 -13.28 2.87
CA PHE A 92 9.11 -14.00 3.92
C PHE A 92 8.52 -13.77 5.31
N ASP A 93 8.18 -12.52 5.63
CA ASP A 93 7.68 -12.17 6.97
C ASP A 93 6.26 -11.61 6.99
N GLY A 94 5.66 -11.39 5.82
CA GLY A 94 4.30 -10.85 5.72
C GLY A 94 4.17 -9.36 6.07
N SER A 95 5.28 -8.65 6.24
CA SER A 95 5.23 -7.22 6.57
C SER A 95 4.76 -6.38 5.39
N GLY A 96 4.04 -5.30 5.70
CA GLY A 96 3.59 -4.33 4.69
C GLY A 96 4.72 -3.44 4.20
N LYS A 97 4.69 -3.13 2.92
CA LYS A 97 5.64 -2.24 2.25
C LYS A 97 4.89 -1.39 1.23
N ILE A 98 5.33 -0.16 1.03
CA ILE A 98 4.83 0.68 -0.06
C ILE A 98 5.83 0.61 -1.20
N LYS A 99 5.39 0.13 -2.35
CA LYS A 99 6.23 -0.09 -3.53
C LYS A 99 5.45 0.20 -4.81
N ARG A 100 6.17 0.39 -5.92
CA ARG A 100 5.56 0.27 -7.24
C ARG A 100 5.58 -1.19 -7.65
N VAL A 101 4.59 -1.60 -8.41
CA VAL A 101 4.44 -3.01 -8.80
C VAL A 101 4.27 -3.14 -10.30
N ALA A 102 4.97 -4.10 -10.87
CA ALA A 102 4.74 -4.56 -12.22
C ALA A 102 4.56 -6.07 -12.20
N ALA A 103 3.52 -6.56 -12.84
CA ALA A 103 3.25 -8.00 -12.93
C ALA A 103 3.19 -8.41 -14.39
N GLU A 104 3.82 -9.53 -14.70
CA GLU A 104 3.86 -10.09 -16.04
C GLU A 104 3.41 -11.55 -16.05
N ASN A 105 2.52 -11.87 -16.98
CA ASN A 105 2.13 -13.25 -17.21
C ASN A 105 3.29 -14.02 -17.85
N GLN A 106 3.57 -15.20 -17.32
CA GLN A 106 4.57 -16.12 -17.85
C GLN A 106 3.87 -17.44 -18.23
N PRO A 107 3.19 -17.48 -19.39
CA PRO A 107 2.31 -18.60 -19.74
C PRO A 107 3.02 -19.94 -19.85
N LYS A 108 4.29 -19.97 -20.27
CA LYS A 108 5.07 -21.20 -20.36
C LYS A 108 5.32 -21.84 -19.00
N LYS A 109 5.43 -21.00 -17.95
CA LYS A 109 5.63 -21.44 -16.57
C LYS A 109 4.32 -21.58 -15.82
N ARG A 110 3.21 -21.16 -16.42
CA ARG A 110 1.89 -21.05 -15.78
C ARG A 110 1.96 -20.26 -14.49
N ASP A 111 2.64 -19.11 -14.54
CA ASP A 111 2.95 -18.29 -13.38
C ASP A 111 2.88 -16.81 -13.76
N TYR A 112 3.04 -15.95 -12.75
CA TYR A 112 3.20 -14.50 -12.91
C TYR A 112 4.49 -14.07 -12.23
N ARG A 113 5.26 -13.23 -12.92
CA ARG A 113 6.42 -12.57 -12.32
C ARG A 113 5.97 -11.25 -11.74
N ILE A 114 6.18 -11.07 -10.44
CA ILE A 114 5.81 -9.86 -9.71
C ILE A 114 7.09 -9.13 -9.34
N THR A 115 7.21 -7.87 -9.76
CA THR A 115 8.36 -7.03 -9.42
C THR A 115 7.89 -5.90 -8.52
N TYR A 116 8.50 -5.79 -7.34
CA TYR A 116 8.39 -4.63 -6.47
C TYR A 116 9.58 -3.73 -6.73
N TYR A 117 9.36 -2.47 -7.01
CA TYR A 117 10.45 -1.55 -7.22
C TYR A 117 10.20 -0.21 -6.52
N SER A 118 11.28 0.51 -6.29
CA SER A 118 11.32 1.70 -5.46
C SER A 118 11.70 2.92 -6.27
N ASP A 119 11.14 4.08 -5.92
CA ASP A 119 11.55 5.34 -6.57
C ASP A 119 13.00 5.68 -6.23
N ASN A 120 13.44 5.34 -5.01
CA ASN A 120 14.84 5.43 -4.61
C ASN A 120 15.59 4.15 -5.03
N ALA A 121 15.70 3.96 -6.34
CA ALA A 121 16.23 2.72 -6.92
C ALA A 121 17.72 2.50 -6.63
N ALA A 122 18.49 3.58 -6.45
CA ALA A 122 19.91 3.48 -6.19
C ALA A 122 20.22 2.72 -4.88
N GLU A 123 19.38 2.89 -3.87
CA GLU A 123 19.54 2.23 -2.56
C GLU A 123 18.62 1.03 -2.37
N ASN A 124 17.65 0.85 -3.27
CA ASN A 124 16.62 -0.19 -3.15
C ASN A 124 16.46 -0.89 -4.50
N PRO A 125 17.25 -1.94 -4.77
CA PRO A 125 17.13 -2.67 -6.02
C PRO A 125 15.77 -3.37 -6.14
N PRO A 126 15.30 -3.63 -7.37
CA PRO A 126 14.04 -4.33 -7.57
C PRO A 126 14.03 -5.72 -6.91
N GLU A 127 12.87 -6.07 -6.38
CA GLU A 127 12.62 -7.40 -5.80
C GLU A 127 11.72 -8.16 -6.76
N VAL A 128 12.14 -9.32 -7.22
CA VAL A 128 11.42 -10.12 -8.20
C VAL A 128 10.92 -11.42 -7.57
N TYR A 129 9.64 -11.69 -7.72
CA TYR A 129 8.98 -12.83 -7.10
C TYR A 129 8.14 -13.62 -8.11
N SER A 130 7.91 -14.89 -7.78
CA SER A 130 6.94 -15.76 -8.43
C SER A 130 5.64 -15.77 -7.65
N LEU A 131 4.51 -15.61 -8.33
CA LEU A 131 3.21 -15.69 -7.66
C LEU A 131 3.01 -17.07 -7.02
N ILE A 132 3.36 -18.13 -7.73
CA ILE A 132 3.16 -19.51 -7.26
C ILE A 132 4.13 -19.85 -6.13
N GLU A 133 5.42 -19.61 -6.33
CA GLU A 133 6.45 -20.04 -5.38
C GLU A 133 6.53 -19.16 -4.14
N ASP A 134 6.37 -17.85 -4.31
CA ASP A 134 6.54 -16.90 -3.20
C ASP A 134 5.23 -16.54 -2.48
N PHE A 135 4.10 -16.66 -3.16
CA PHE A 135 2.80 -16.26 -2.63
C PHE A 135 1.72 -17.35 -2.71
N ASP A 136 2.13 -18.61 -2.89
CA ASP A 136 1.22 -19.76 -2.95
C ASP A 136 0.11 -19.62 -4.02
N GLY A 137 0.36 -18.89 -5.08
CA GLY A 137 -0.61 -18.63 -6.13
C GLY A 137 -1.73 -17.66 -5.73
N ASP A 138 -1.62 -17.01 -4.58
CA ASP A 138 -2.65 -16.13 -4.04
C ASP A 138 -2.21 -14.66 -4.12
N TRP A 139 -2.86 -13.89 -4.98
CA TRP A 139 -2.61 -12.46 -5.13
C TRP A 139 -2.79 -11.69 -3.83
N ASN A 140 -3.69 -12.12 -2.95
CA ASN A 140 -3.94 -11.45 -1.68
C ASN A 140 -2.77 -11.56 -0.69
N LYS A 141 -1.87 -12.49 -0.92
CA LYS A 141 -0.62 -12.60 -0.13
C LYS A 141 0.45 -11.63 -0.60
N SER A 142 0.28 -11.05 -1.78
CA SER A 142 1.20 -10.08 -2.36
C SER A 142 0.64 -8.66 -2.31
N ILE A 143 -0.57 -8.44 -2.84
CA ILE A 143 -1.15 -7.11 -3.04
C ILE A 143 -2.25 -6.85 -2.03
N VAL A 144 -2.10 -5.79 -1.24
CA VAL A 144 -3.13 -5.36 -0.28
C VAL A 144 -4.05 -4.34 -0.92
N GLY A 145 -3.51 -3.34 -1.58
CA GLY A 145 -4.31 -2.30 -2.22
C GLY A 145 -3.50 -1.19 -2.83
N ARG A 146 -4.20 -0.27 -3.49
CA ARG A 146 -3.60 0.86 -4.19
C ARG A 146 -3.54 2.10 -3.30
N VAL A 147 -2.43 2.80 -3.34
CA VAL A 147 -2.30 4.12 -2.71
C VAL A 147 -3.04 5.14 -3.56
N VAL A 148 -4.05 5.80 -2.97
CA VAL A 148 -4.92 6.76 -3.68
C VAL A 148 -4.73 8.20 -3.20
N TRP A 149 -4.09 8.42 -2.06
CA TRP A 149 -3.83 9.75 -1.51
C TRP A 149 -2.64 9.71 -0.57
N ALA A 150 -1.99 10.86 -0.37
CA ALA A 150 -0.88 10.99 0.58
C ALA A 150 -0.87 12.34 1.26
N TRP A 151 -0.43 12.37 2.52
CA TRP A 151 -0.17 13.56 3.31
C TRP A 151 1.25 13.56 3.80
N SER A 152 1.86 14.75 3.80
CA SER A 152 3.22 14.95 4.28
C SER A 152 3.24 16.09 5.30
N ASP A 153 3.89 15.85 6.44
CA ASP A 153 4.07 16.89 7.45
C ASP A 153 5.20 17.83 7.02
N VAL A 154 4.82 19.08 6.72
CA VAL A 154 5.78 20.09 6.26
C VAL A 154 6.77 20.51 7.35
N SER A 155 6.45 20.30 8.63
CA SER A 155 7.36 20.63 9.73
C SER A 155 8.60 19.71 9.74
N CYS A 156 8.52 18.57 9.09
CA CYS A 156 9.63 17.61 8.96
C CYS A 156 10.60 17.92 7.82
N LYS A 157 10.40 19.02 7.12
CA LYS A 157 11.20 19.40 5.93
C LYS A 157 12.21 20.49 6.21
#